data_76394539efef650ef2eaa80f25757d2e
#
_entry.id   76394539efef650ef2eaa80f25757d2e
#
_cell.length_a   1.000
_cell.length_b   1.000
_cell.length_c   1.000
_cell.angle_alpha   90.00
_cell.angle_beta   90.00
_cell.angle_gamma   90.00
#
_symmetry.space_group_name_H-M   'P 1'
#
loop_
_entity.id
_entity.type
_entity.pdbx_description
1 polymer ?
#
loop_
_entity_poly.entity_id
_entity_poly.type
_entity_poly.pdbx_seq_one_letter_code
_entity_poly.pdbx_strand_id
1 'polypeptide(L)'
;MPSIRVALFADFHFSTPSDLEVLSTLKRQMIAENPDLVLFAGDYIGSHDLYDDVSRETVVKSLEALAFPKPAFAVLGNHDNWDSNEAWSDAFEGSSITLIENQVERISLNGQAICIRGLGDIYSGYWKGLEIPAKCEQRAITLTHDPAGLLTPNATVETLSFAGHTHCGQVAFPLIGAPIVPTRAPRDMHCGQFDREGKGVVSGGLGSSIIPLRFGPLTAPGWELIDINSVN
;
A
#
# COMPACT_ATOMS: atom_id res chain seq x y z
N MET A 1 1.60 -24.92 -7.84
CA MET A 1 2.57 -24.18 -7.04
C MET A 1 1.88 -23.71 -5.78
N PRO A 2 2.54 -23.52 -4.62
CA PRO A 2 1.87 -23.04 -3.43
C PRO A 2 1.32 -21.63 -3.69
N SER A 3 0.15 -21.32 -3.13
CA SER A 3 -0.40 -19.97 -3.09
C SER A 3 0.48 -19.07 -2.24
N ILE A 4 0.46 -17.77 -2.51
CA ILE A 4 1.13 -16.76 -1.70
C ILE A 4 0.02 -15.89 -1.11
N ARG A 5 0.05 -15.74 0.21
CA ARG A 5 -0.88 -14.89 0.94
C ARG A 5 -0.25 -13.56 1.25
N VAL A 6 -0.85 -12.49 0.77
CA VAL A 6 -0.35 -11.12 0.92
C VAL A 6 -1.27 -10.32 1.83
N ALA A 7 -0.70 -9.65 2.82
CA ALA A 7 -1.39 -8.63 3.61
C ALA A 7 -1.04 -7.25 3.05
N LEU A 8 -2.05 -6.47 2.67
CA LEU A 8 -1.91 -5.09 2.18
C LEU A 8 -2.49 -4.12 3.21
N PHE A 9 -1.65 -3.20 3.65
CA PHE A 9 -2.01 -2.08 4.51
C PHE A 9 -1.74 -0.77 3.78
N ALA A 10 -2.61 0.21 3.95
CA ALA A 10 -2.48 1.54 3.37
C ALA A 10 -3.15 2.60 4.24
N ASP A 11 -2.77 3.86 4.04
CA ASP A 11 -3.51 5.03 4.50
C ASP A 11 -3.81 4.96 6.02
N PHE A 12 -2.78 4.81 6.82
CA PHE A 12 -2.90 4.79 8.28
C PHE A 12 -3.28 6.16 8.84
N HIS A 13 -2.68 7.23 8.29
CA HIS A 13 -2.87 8.60 8.71
C HIS A 13 -2.71 8.80 10.23
N PHE A 14 -1.64 8.22 10.80
CA PHE A 14 -1.32 8.44 12.20
C PHE A 14 -1.03 9.92 12.47
N SER A 15 -1.64 10.48 13.49
CA SER A 15 -1.43 11.86 13.91
C SER A 15 -1.04 11.94 15.38
N THR A 16 -1.54 10.99 16.19
CA THR A 16 -1.29 10.95 17.63
C THR A 16 -0.80 9.58 18.08
N PRO A 17 -0.10 9.48 19.24
CA PRO A 17 0.30 8.18 19.79
C PRO A 17 -0.87 7.21 20.01
N SER A 18 -2.08 7.70 20.28
CA SER A 18 -3.27 6.86 20.45
C SER A 18 -3.70 6.16 19.15
N ASP A 19 -3.39 6.74 17.99
CA ASP A 19 -3.71 6.12 16.70
C ASP A 19 -2.93 4.82 16.49
N LEU A 20 -1.75 4.68 17.11
CA LEU A 20 -0.94 3.47 17.06
C LEU A 20 -1.56 2.28 17.83
N GLU A 21 -2.53 2.50 18.70
CA GLU A 21 -3.19 1.44 19.48
C GLU A 21 -3.89 0.41 18.58
N VAL A 22 -4.37 0.83 17.41
CA VAL A 22 -4.99 -0.05 16.42
C VAL A 22 -4.05 -1.17 15.99
N LEU A 23 -2.74 -0.92 15.95
CA LEU A 23 -1.72 -1.89 15.51
C LEU A 23 -1.72 -3.16 16.37
N SER A 24 -2.08 -3.07 17.64
CA SER A 24 -2.20 -4.24 18.52
C SER A 24 -3.30 -5.20 18.06
N THR A 25 -4.41 -4.65 17.55
CA THR A 25 -5.51 -5.44 16.99
C THR A 25 -5.14 -6.00 15.62
N LEU A 26 -4.54 -5.19 14.77
CA LEU A 26 -4.06 -5.62 13.45
C LEU A 26 -3.01 -6.73 13.58
N LYS A 27 -2.12 -6.64 14.57
CA LYS A 27 -1.12 -7.69 14.84
C LYS A 27 -1.77 -9.02 15.20
N ARG A 28 -2.82 -9.03 16.03
CA ARG A 28 -3.55 -10.27 16.34
C ARG A 28 -4.21 -10.87 15.10
N GLN A 29 -4.80 -10.02 14.24
CA GLN A 29 -5.38 -10.46 12.97
C GLN A 29 -4.30 -11.01 12.04
N MET A 30 -3.18 -10.30 11.88
CA MET A 30 -2.02 -10.74 11.09
C MET A 30 -1.51 -12.13 11.54
N ILE A 31 -1.41 -12.36 12.85
CA ILE A 31 -0.97 -13.66 13.39
C ILE A 31 -1.99 -14.75 13.03
N ALA A 32 -3.28 -14.48 13.16
CA ALA A 32 -4.34 -15.44 12.86
C ALA A 32 -4.40 -15.81 11.37
N GLU A 33 -4.25 -14.81 10.50
CA GLU A 33 -4.30 -14.97 9.05
C GLU A 33 -2.98 -15.50 8.47
N ASN A 34 -1.87 -15.31 9.16
CA ASN A 34 -0.55 -15.81 8.82
C ASN A 34 -0.13 -15.57 7.36
N PRO A 35 -0.08 -14.31 6.87
CA PRO A 35 0.34 -14.01 5.51
C PRO A 35 1.81 -14.40 5.27
N ASP A 36 2.18 -14.57 4.01
CA ASP A 36 3.56 -14.85 3.59
C ASP A 36 4.35 -13.56 3.34
N LEU A 37 3.66 -12.48 2.99
CA LEU A 37 4.22 -11.19 2.59
C LEU A 37 3.37 -10.05 3.14
N VAL A 38 4.00 -8.97 3.56
CA VAL A 38 3.33 -7.73 3.99
C VAL A 38 3.70 -6.59 3.07
N LEU A 39 2.70 -5.85 2.62
CA LEU A 39 2.87 -4.66 1.77
C LEU A 39 2.26 -3.45 2.45
N PHE A 40 2.99 -2.35 2.46
CA PHE A 40 2.57 -1.06 2.97
C PHE A 40 2.52 -0.04 1.83
N ALA A 41 1.32 0.43 1.50
CA ALA A 41 1.09 1.27 0.32
C ALA A 41 1.07 2.77 0.62
N GLY A 42 1.77 3.23 1.69
CA GLY A 42 1.96 4.65 1.96
C GLY A 42 0.88 5.33 2.79
N ASP A 43 1.00 6.64 2.95
CA ASP A 43 0.22 7.52 3.79
C ASP A 43 0.20 7.05 5.26
N TYR A 44 1.43 6.99 5.84
CA TYR A 44 1.63 6.57 7.21
C TYR A 44 1.19 7.63 8.21
N ILE A 45 1.41 8.92 7.90
CA ILE A 45 0.99 10.05 8.73
C ILE A 45 -0.22 10.78 8.13
N GLY A 46 -0.95 11.52 8.99
CA GLY A 46 -2.16 12.24 8.63
C GLY A 46 -1.89 13.52 7.85
N SER A 47 -1.81 14.65 8.52
CA SER A 47 -1.53 15.94 7.88
C SER A 47 -0.32 16.62 8.53
N HIS A 48 0.38 17.46 7.73
CA HIS A 48 1.56 18.20 8.13
C HIS A 48 1.33 19.27 9.20
N ASP A 49 0.12 19.51 9.64
CA ASP A 49 -0.23 20.65 10.45
C ASP A 49 -0.14 20.33 11.94
N LEU A 50 0.92 20.86 12.58
CA LEU A 50 0.98 21.31 13.98
C LEU A 50 0.69 20.31 15.13
N TYR A 51 0.28 19.07 14.85
CA TYR A 51 -0.16 18.12 15.88
C TYR A 51 0.40 16.71 15.72
N ASP A 52 1.40 16.49 14.86
CA ASP A 52 2.01 15.17 14.71
C ASP A 52 2.94 14.90 15.90
N ASP A 53 2.35 14.41 16.99
CA ASP A 53 3.09 13.97 18.18
C ASP A 53 3.78 12.61 17.95
N VAL A 54 3.76 12.08 16.73
CA VAL A 54 4.32 10.76 16.38
C VAL A 54 5.47 10.92 15.41
N SER A 55 6.69 10.54 15.84
CA SER A 55 7.84 10.60 14.95
C SER A 55 7.81 9.48 13.89
N ARG A 56 8.46 9.73 12.73
CA ARG A 56 8.59 8.75 11.63
C ARG A 56 9.21 7.44 12.10
N GLU A 57 10.25 7.53 12.94
CA GLU A 57 10.94 6.36 13.51
C GLU A 57 9.99 5.55 14.40
N THR A 58 9.11 6.22 15.16
CA THR A 58 8.09 5.54 15.97
C THR A 58 7.08 4.83 15.10
N VAL A 59 6.65 5.44 14.00
CA VAL A 59 5.76 4.82 13.02
C VAL A 59 6.43 3.61 12.39
N VAL A 60 7.63 3.76 11.82
CA VAL A 60 8.35 2.67 11.16
C VAL A 60 8.58 1.50 12.12
N LYS A 61 9.03 1.76 13.34
CA LYS A 61 9.22 0.72 14.37
C LYS A 61 7.91 -0.01 14.72
N SER A 62 6.81 0.71 14.71
CA SER A 62 5.49 0.13 14.98
C SER A 62 5.00 -0.73 13.80
N LEU A 63 5.26 -0.33 12.57
CA LEU A 63 4.99 -1.13 11.36
C LEU A 63 5.89 -2.37 11.30
N GLU A 64 7.16 -2.26 11.70
CA GLU A 64 8.04 -3.44 11.85
C GLU A 64 7.45 -4.46 12.82
N ALA A 65 7.02 -4.00 14.00
CA ALA A 65 6.39 -4.87 14.99
C ALA A 65 5.10 -5.51 14.44
N LEU A 66 4.34 -4.79 13.62
CA LEU A 66 3.17 -5.32 12.93
C LEU A 66 3.56 -6.42 11.93
N ALA A 67 4.56 -6.19 11.09
CA ALA A 67 4.95 -7.11 10.03
C ALA A 67 5.71 -8.35 10.53
N PHE A 68 6.55 -8.20 11.58
CA PHE A 68 7.44 -9.27 12.06
C PHE A 68 6.71 -10.60 12.35
N PRO A 69 7.25 -11.77 11.96
CA PRO A 69 8.54 -12.00 11.29
C PRO A 69 8.45 -12.13 9.76
N LYS A 70 7.50 -11.50 9.12
CA LYS A 70 7.25 -11.65 7.68
C LYS A 70 8.10 -10.66 6.88
N PRO A 71 8.56 -11.03 5.66
CA PRO A 71 9.13 -10.04 4.75
C PRO A 71 8.12 -8.94 4.47
N ALA A 72 8.59 -7.69 4.50
CA ALA A 72 7.74 -6.52 4.34
C ALA A 72 8.36 -5.50 3.40
N PHE A 73 7.53 -4.89 2.56
CA PHE A 73 7.90 -3.87 1.60
C PHE A 73 6.99 -2.66 1.72
N ALA A 74 7.54 -1.49 1.50
CA ALA A 74 6.85 -0.22 1.64
C ALA A 74 7.09 0.69 0.44
N VAL A 75 6.11 1.53 0.12
CA VAL A 75 6.25 2.74 -0.69
C VAL A 75 5.73 3.91 0.12
N LEU A 76 6.11 5.13 -0.27
CA LEU A 76 5.58 6.35 0.36
C LEU A 76 4.32 6.84 -0.36
N GLY A 77 3.40 7.43 0.40
CA GLY A 77 2.24 8.11 -0.11
C GLY A 77 2.46 9.63 -0.24
N ASN A 78 1.43 10.33 -0.66
CA ASN A 78 1.53 11.77 -0.85
C ASN A 78 1.69 12.54 0.47
N HIS A 79 1.07 12.09 1.55
CA HIS A 79 1.25 12.72 2.86
C HIS A 79 2.68 12.55 3.37
N ASP A 80 3.27 11.37 3.20
CA ASP A 80 4.66 11.12 3.58
C ASP A 80 5.62 11.98 2.74
N ASN A 81 5.39 12.07 1.43
CA ASN A 81 6.20 12.86 0.51
C ASN A 81 6.08 14.38 0.75
N TRP A 82 4.89 14.87 1.11
CA TRP A 82 4.69 16.28 1.47
C TRP A 82 5.34 16.64 2.79
N ASP A 83 5.46 15.70 3.70
CA ASP A 83 6.20 15.87 4.93
C ASP A 83 7.71 15.93 4.63
N SER A 84 8.33 14.83 4.25
CA SER A 84 9.72 14.79 3.74
C SER A 84 10.06 13.39 3.22
N ASN A 85 10.18 13.23 1.91
CA ASN A 85 10.61 11.97 1.30
C ASN A 85 11.97 11.49 1.84
N GLU A 86 12.94 12.40 2.00
CA GLU A 86 14.27 12.09 2.52
C GLU A 86 14.21 11.59 3.97
N ALA A 87 13.50 12.30 4.85
CA ALA A 87 13.38 11.92 6.24
C ALA A 87 12.63 10.59 6.45
N TRP A 88 11.66 10.28 5.58
CA TRP A 88 11.03 8.96 5.58
C TRP A 88 12.00 7.87 5.10
N SER A 89 12.79 8.14 4.05
CA SER A 89 13.83 7.22 3.60
C SER A 89 14.83 6.92 4.72
N ASP A 90 15.27 7.93 5.44
CA ASP A 90 16.16 7.79 6.61
C ASP A 90 15.51 6.98 7.74
N ALA A 91 14.21 7.20 8.01
CA ALA A 91 13.49 6.46 9.05
C ALA A 91 13.36 4.96 8.72
N PHE A 92 13.25 4.61 7.44
CA PHE A 92 13.24 3.21 6.99
C PHE A 92 14.65 2.60 6.94
N GLU A 93 15.72 3.40 6.94
CA GLU A 93 17.09 2.89 6.91
C GLU A 93 17.38 2.04 8.15
N GLY A 94 17.83 0.81 7.92
CA GLY A 94 18.11 -0.14 8.99
C GLY A 94 16.89 -0.83 9.59
N SER A 95 15.69 -0.53 9.12
CA SER A 95 14.49 -1.27 9.50
C SER A 95 14.42 -2.63 8.78
N SER A 96 13.57 -3.54 9.28
CA SER A 96 13.28 -4.81 8.61
C SER A 96 12.27 -4.69 7.47
N ILE A 97 11.73 -3.48 7.24
CA ILE A 97 10.85 -3.17 6.12
C ILE A 97 11.70 -2.57 5.00
N THR A 98 11.65 -3.16 3.82
CA THR A 98 12.36 -2.61 2.66
C THR A 98 11.54 -1.52 1.98
N LEU A 99 11.98 -0.27 2.04
CA LEU A 99 11.41 0.82 1.25
C LEU A 99 11.86 0.68 -0.21
N ILE A 100 10.90 0.61 -1.14
CA ILE A 100 11.15 0.31 -2.57
C ILE A 100 10.67 1.43 -3.50
N GLU A 101 11.05 2.67 -3.20
CA GLU A 101 10.70 3.83 -4.03
C GLU A 101 11.38 3.78 -5.42
N ASN A 102 10.60 3.53 -6.47
CA ASN A 102 11.08 3.36 -7.85
C ASN A 102 12.21 2.32 -7.95
N GLN A 103 12.02 1.18 -7.32
CA GLN A 103 12.99 0.07 -7.27
C GLN A 103 12.30 -1.27 -7.52
N VAL A 104 13.10 -2.27 -7.87
CA VAL A 104 12.65 -3.67 -7.99
C VAL A 104 13.54 -4.54 -7.12
N GLU A 105 12.91 -5.20 -6.15
CA GLU A 105 13.55 -6.19 -5.30
C GLU A 105 13.16 -7.60 -5.71
N ARG A 106 14.13 -8.52 -5.66
CA ARG A 106 13.90 -9.94 -5.93
C ARG A 106 14.06 -10.75 -4.66
N ILE A 107 12.99 -11.41 -4.26
CA ILE A 107 12.97 -12.24 -3.05
C ILE A 107 12.70 -13.70 -3.39
N SER A 108 13.00 -14.58 -2.43
CA SER A 108 12.55 -15.97 -2.44
C SER A 108 11.44 -16.11 -1.39
N LEU A 109 10.25 -16.46 -1.84
CA LEU A 109 9.09 -16.67 -0.97
C LEU A 109 8.52 -18.07 -1.22
N ASN A 110 8.43 -18.89 -0.17
CA ASN A 110 7.97 -20.28 -0.27
C ASN A 110 8.71 -21.10 -1.36
N GLY A 111 10.02 -20.85 -1.53
CA GLY A 111 10.86 -21.51 -2.54
C GLY A 111 10.68 -20.97 -3.97
N GLN A 112 9.93 -19.89 -4.16
CA GLN A 112 9.69 -19.26 -5.44
C GLN A 112 10.37 -17.90 -5.52
N ALA A 113 11.02 -17.59 -6.64
CA ALA A 113 11.54 -16.26 -6.91
C ALA A 113 10.42 -15.34 -7.35
N ILE A 114 10.26 -14.21 -6.66
CA ILE A 114 9.26 -13.19 -6.94
C ILE A 114 9.96 -11.84 -6.99
N CYS A 115 9.56 -10.98 -7.91
CA CYS A 115 9.99 -9.59 -7.92
C CYS A 115 8.90 -8.69 -7.35
N ILE A 116 9.29 -7.79 -6.46
CA ILE A 116 8.45 -6.73 -5.91
C ILE A 116 8.92 -5.42 -6.54
N ARG A 117 8.08 -4.78 -7.33
CA ARG A 117 8.33 -3.46 -7.91
C ARG A 117 7.59 -2.42 -7.10
N GLY A 118 8.31 -1.48 -6.51
CA GLY A 118 7.73 -0.28 -5.90
C GLY A 118 7.79 0.89 -6.88
N LEU A 119 6.69 1.60 -7.02
CA LEU A 119 6.61 2.85 -7.79
C LEU A 119 6.44 4.00 -6.80
N GLY A 120 7.21 5.07 -7.00
CA GLY A 120 7.01 6.30 -6.26
C GLY A 120 5.61 6.88 -6.53
N ASP A 121 5.11 7.68 -5.61
CA ASP A 121 3.76 8.22 -5.71
C ASP A 121 3.63 9.21 -6.89
N ILE A 122 2.64 8.96 -7.75
CA ILE A 122 2.37 9.82 -8.92
C ILE A 122 1.65 11.11 -8.53
N TYR A 123 0.88 11.10 -7.46
CA TYR A 123 0.11 12.25 -7.01
C TYR A 123 1.03 13.38 -6.48
N SER A 124 2.08 13.02 -5.75
CA SER A 124 3.10 13.94 -5.26
C SER A 124 4.27 14.16 -6.23
N GLY A 125 4.28 13.48 -7.39
CA GLY A 125 5.28 13.69 -8.45
C GLY A 125 6.58 12.91 -8.30
N TYR A 126 6.65 11.96 -7.38
CA TYR A 126 7.85 11.09 -7.20
C TYR A 126 7.87 9.87 -8.12
N TRP A 127 6.83 9.65 -8.90
CA TRP A 127 6.74 8.54 -9.83
C TRP A 127 7.82 8.60 -10.91
N LYS A 128 8.47 7.45 -11.13
CA LYS A 128 9.37 7.22 -12.26
C LYS A 128 8.93 5.95 -12.98
N GLY A 129 8.90 6.01 -14.31
CA GLY A 129 8.63 4.83 -15.14
C GLY A 129 9.73 3.78 -14.91
N LEU A 130 9.38 2.70 -14.24
CA LEU A 130 10.30 1.62 -13.94
C LEU A 130 9.83 0.34 -14.60
N GLU A 131 10.62 -0.16 -15.55
CA GLU A 131 10.36 -1.44 -16.19
C GLU A 131 10.66 -2.60 -15.23
N ILE A 132 9.92 -3.69 -15.40
CA ILE A 132 10.21 -4.93 -14.69
C ILE A 132 11.34 -5.63 -15.44
N PRO A 133 12.47 -5.95 -14.78
CA PRO A 133 13.56 -6.66 -15.42
C PRO A 133 13.13 -8.02 -15.99
N ALA A 134 13.65 -8.42 -17.14
CA ALA A 134 13.33 -9.69 -17.83
C ALA A 134 13.43 -10.92 -16.91
N LYS A 135 14.36 -10.93 -15.96
CA LYS A 135 14.47 -11.99 -14.93
C LYS A 135 13.26 -12.09 -13.99
N CYS A 136 12.35 -11.11 -14.02
CA CYS A 136 11.15 -11.01 -13.20
C CYS A 136 9.86 -11.30 -13.99
N GLU A 137 9.93 -11.54 -15.30
CA GLU A 137 8.78 -11.57 -16.21
C GLU A 137 7.71 -12.61 -15.86
N GLN A 138 8.05 -13.64 -15.13
CA GLN A 138 7.09 -14.70 -14.79
C GLN A 138 6.24 -14.39 -13.56
N ARG A 139 6.75 -13.57 -12.63
CA ARG A 139 6.05 -13.23 -11.38
C ARG A 139 6.55 -11.91 -10.83
N ALA A 140 5.76 -10.89 -11.01
CA ALA A 140 6.00 -9.62 -10.40
C ALA A 140 4.77 -9.13 -9.64
N ILE A 141 5.01 -8.52 -8.49
CA ILE A 141 4.05 -7.76 -7.72
C ILE A 141 4.43 -6.29 -7.86
N THR A 142 3.47 -5.44 -8.18
CA THR A 142 3.68 -3.98 -8.19
C THR A 142 2.97 -3.36 -7.00
N LEU A 143 3.68 -2.52 -6.26
CA LEU A 143 3.18 -1.72 -5.16
C LEU A 143 3.33 -0.25 -5.51
N THR A 144 2.28 0.52 -5.32
CA THR A 144 2.27 1.99 -5.46
C THR A 144 1.30 2.59 -4.44
N HIS A 145 1.39 3.89 -4.20
CA HIS A 145 0.38 4.54 -3.38
C HIS A 145 -0.87 4.87 -4.19
N ASP A 146 -0.80 5.77 -5.17
CA ASP A 146 -1.93 6.11 -6.03
C ASP A 146 -2.08 5.09 -7.19
N PRO A 147 -3.26 4.47 -7.38
CA PRO A 147 -3.51 3.53 -8.46
C PRO A 147 -3.32 4.15 -9.86
N ALA A 148 -3.34 5.47 -10.01
CA ALA A 148 -3.03 6.13 -11.28
C ALA A 148 -1.59 5.84 -11.75
N GLY A 149 -0.67 5.54 -10.85
CA GLY A 149 0.71 5.15 -11.17
C GLY A 149 0.81 3.83 -11.94
N LEU A 150 -0.23 3.01 -11.91
CA LEU A 150 -0.30 1.72 -12.61
C LEU A 150 -0.68 1.86 -14.10
N LEU A 151 -1.20 3.02 -14.51
CA LEU A 151 -1.70 3.27 -15.89
C LEU A 151 -0.60 3.64 -16.88
N THR A 152 0.61 3.31 -16.61
CA THR A 152 1.75 3.75 -17.41
C THR A 152 2.13 2.74 -18.47
N PRO A 153 2.56 3.18 -19.68
CA PRO A 153 2.71 2.33 -20.87
C PRO A 153 3.74 1.18 -20.75
N ASN A 154 4.52 1.13 -19.69
CA ASN A 154 5.61 0.16 -19.52
C ASN A 154 5.21 -1.08 -18.72
N ALA A 155 3.93 -1.34 -18.55
CA ALA A 155 3.44 -2.58 -17.93
C ALA A 155 3.38 -3.71 -18.97
N THR A 156 4.52 -4.13 -19.49
CA THR A 156 4.59 -5.23 -20.50
C THR A 156 4.44 -6.63 -19.89
N VAL A 157 4.26 -6.73 -18.59
CA VAL A 157 4.16 -8.00 -17.86
C VAL A 157 2.86 -8.01 -17.06
N GLU A 158 2.11 -9.11 -17.11
CA GLU A 158 1.01 -9.33 -16.18
C GLU A 158 1.53 -9.30 -14.74
N THR A 159 1.27 -8.21 -14.07
CA THR A 159 1.59 -8.04 -12.65
C THR A 159 0.33 -8.05 -11.83
N LEU A 160 0.42 -8.58 -10.62
CA LEU A 160 -0.58 -8.30 -9.62
C LEU A 160 -0.18 -7.00 -8.91
N SER A 161 -1.08 -6.03 -8.93
CA SER A 161 -0.80 -4.67 -8.49
C SER A 161 -1.58 -4.32 -7.22
N PHE A 162 -0.96 -3.56 -6.33
CA PHE A 162 -1.52 -3.15 -5.05
C PHE A 162 -1.37 -1.65 -4.86
N ALA A 163 -2.44 -1.00 -4.38
CA ALA A 163 -2.46 0.44 -4.14
C ALA A 163 -3.35 0.82 -2.94
N GLY A 164 -3.26 2.08 -2.52
CA GLY A 164 -4.07 2.73 -1.50
C GLY A 164 -4.66 4.05 -1.99
N HIS A 165 -4.44 5.15 -1.26
CA HIS A 165 -4.73 6.55 -1.60
C HIS A 165 -6.21 6.93 -1.68
N THR A 166 -7.02 6.11 -2.29
CA THR A 166 -8.39 6.47 -2.68
C THR A 166 -9.39 6.52 -1.53
N HIS A 167 -9.09 5.83 -0.42
CA HIS A 167 -9.99 5.61 0.71
C HIS A 167 -11.38 5.07 0.30
N CYS A 168 -11.50 4.47 -0.89
CA CYS A 168 -12.80 4.17 -1.50
C CYS A 168 -13.71 5.41 -1.60
N GLY A 169 -13.11 6.61 -1.59
CA GLY A 169 -13.78 7.91 -1.59
C GLY A 169 -14.29 8.39 -0.23
N GLN A 170 -14.04 7.67 0.87
CA GLN A 170 -14.49 7.92 2.25
C GLN A 170 -16.01 8.09 2.42
N VAL A 171 -16.68 8.79 1.49
CA VAL A 171 -18.13 8.99 1.47
C VAL A 171 -18.68 8.42 0.15
N ALA A 172 -19.43 7.35 0.25
CA ALA A 172 -20.04 6.69 -0.90
C ALA A 172 -21.54 6.50 -0.68
N PHE A 173 -22.31 6.74 -1.72
CA PHE A 173 -23.76 6.59 -1.69
C PHE A 173 -24.20 5.31 -2.42
N PRO A 174 -25.24 4.63 -1.95
CA PRO A 174 -25.81 3.51 -2.70
C PRO A 174 -26.18 3.94 -4.11
N LEU A 175 -25.85 3.12 -5.11
CA LEU A 175 -26.11 3.31 -6.55
C LEU A 175 -25.28 4.40 -7.25
N ILE A 176 -24.78 5.40 -6.55
CA ILE A 176 -24.02 6.51 -7.12
C ILE A 176 -22.52 6.29 -6.94
N GLY A 177 -22.13 5.61 -5.85
CA GLY A 177 -20.74 5.44 -5.44
C GLY A 177 -20.18 6.70 -4.76
N ALA A 178 -18.86 6.82 -4.73
CA ALA A 178 -18.18 7.99 -4.20
C ALA A 178 -18.18 9.13 -5.22
N PRO A 179 -18.69 10.32 -4.88
CA PRO A 179 -18.73 11.46 -5.81
C PRO A 179 -17.35 12.08 -6.01
N ILE A 180 -16.47 11.97 -5.04
CA ILE A 180 -15.11 12.52 -5.06
C ILE A 180 -14.14 11.41 -4.66
N VAL A 181 -13.12 11.20 -5.48
CA VAL A 181 -11.98 10.32 -5.18
C VAL A 181 -10.72 11.03 -5.66
N PRO A 182 -9.69 11.19 -4.83
CA PRO A 182 -8.54 12.04 -5.11
C PRO A 182 -7.52 11.34 -6.03
N THR A 183 -7.95 10.72 -7.11
CA THR A 183 -7.07 10.06 -8.07
C THR A 183 -7.49 10.35 -9.50
N ARG A 184 -6.56 10.20 -10.44
CA ARG A 184 -6.82 10.21 -11.89
C ARG A 184 -7.08 8.81 -12.45
N ALA A 185 -6.99 7.78 -11.61
CA ALA A 185 -7.32 6.42 -12.01
C ALA A 185 -8.79 6.28 -12.42
N PRO A 186 -9.13 5.38 -13.35
CA PRO A 186 -10.51 5.07 -13.70
C PRO A 186 -11.32 4.56 -12.51
N ARG A 187 -12.64 4.70 -12.58
CA ARG A 187 -13.55 4.35 -11.47
C ARG A 187 -13.46 2.91 -11.01
N ASP A 188 -13.17 1.98 -11.88
CA ASP A 188 -12.96 0.56 -11.58
C ASP A 188 -11.68 0.29 -10.76
N MET A 189 -10.79 1.28 -10.65
CA MET A 189 -9.59 1.25 -9.83
C MET A 189 -9.72 2.15 -8.57
N HIS A 190 -10.91 2.56 -8.19
CA HIS A 190 -11.09 3.39 -7.00
C HIS A 190 -11.18 2.59 -5.71
N CYS A 191 -11.52 1.30 -5.76
CA CYS A 191 -11.74 0.50 -4.55
C CYS A 191 -11.84 -0.99 -4.88
N GLY A 192 -11.20 -1.82 -4.06
CA GLY A 192 -11.29 -3.26 -4.18
C GLY A 192 -10.53 -3.83 -5.37
N GLN A 193 -11.01 -4.96 -5.88
CA GLN A 193 -10.35 -5.64 -7.00
C GLN A 193 -10.65 -4.98 -8.34
N PHE A 194 -9.65 -4.90 -9.20
CA PHE A 194 -9.79 -4.45 -10.58
C PHE A 194 -9.11 -5.42 -11.56
N ASP A 195 -9.60 -5.41 -12.81
CA ASP A 195 -9.03 -6.19 -13.93
C ASP A 195 -8.97 -5.26 -15.16
N ARG A 196 -7.83 -4.54 -15.29
CA ARG A 196 -7.60 -3.57 -16.35
C ARG A 196 -6.10 -3.49 -16.62
N GLU A 197 -5.65 -3.82 -17.83
CA GLU A 197 -4.23 -3.83 -18.18
C GLU A 197 -3.32 -4.56 -17.16
N GLY A 198 -3.94 -5.48 -16.37
CA GLY A 198 -3.41 -6.18 -15.23
C GLY A 198 -4.44 -6.29 -14.12
N LYS A 199 -4.21 -7.21 -13.19
CA LYS A 199 -5.09 -7.43 -12.04
C LYS A 199 -4.52 -6.73 -10.81
N GLY A 200 -5.39 -6.27 -9.92
CA GLY A 200 -4.93 -5.68 -8.69
C GLY A 200 -6.00 -5.44 -7.65
N VAL A 201 -5.55 -4.85 -6.55
CA VAL A 201 -6.40 -4.48 -5.42
C VAL A 201 -6.04 -3.06 -4.96
N VAL A 202 -7.05 -2.23 -4.82
CA VAL A 202 -6.94 -0.92 -4.19
C VAL A 202 -7.58 -0.99 -2.80
N SER A 203 -6.75 -0.80 -1.77
CA SER A 203 -7.22 -0.80 -0.39
C SER A 203 -8.02 0.47 -0.07
N GLY A 204 -9.05 0.31 0.75
CA GLY A 204 -9.78 1.44 1.32
C GLY A 204 -9.04 2.15 2.45
N GLY A 205 -7.93 1.58 2.92
CA GLY A 205 -7.10 2.16 3.96
C GLY A 205 -7.69 2.07 5.38
N LEU A 206 -6.86 2.34 6.36
CA LEU A 206 -7.19 2.21 7.79
C LEU A 206 -7.61 3.54 8.43
N GLY A 207 -6.92 4.61 8.10
CA GLY A 207 -7.21 5.96 8.59
C GLY A 207 -8.25 6.70 7.76
N SER A 208 -8.41 7.96 8.05
CA SER A 208 -9.21 8.89 7.25
C SER A 208 -8.34 10.07 6.85
N SER A 209 -8.47 10.52 5.61
CA SER A 209 -7.82 11.73 5.14
C SER A 209 -8.60 12.98 5.63
N ILE A 210 -8.47 14.10 5.02
CA ILE A 210 -8.98 15.45 5.32
C ILE A 210 -10.25 15.51 6.20
N ILE A 211 -11.20 14.60 6.01
CA ILE A 211 -12.46 14.54 6.76
C ILE A 211 -12.43 13.27 7.63
N PRO A 212 -12.58 13.37 8.97
CA PRO A 212 -12.58 12.21 9.86
C PRO A 212 -13.94 11.46 9.82
N LEU A 213 -14.46 11.23 8.63
CA LEU A 213 -15.74 10.60 8.39
C LEU A 213 -15.64 9.58 7.26
N ARG A 214 -16.05 8.34 7.56
CA ARG A 214 -16.28 7.32 6.55
C ARG A 214 -17.77 6.95 6.55
N PHE A 215 -18.39 6.95 5.39
CA PHE A 215 -19.83 6.68 5.26
C PHE A 215 -20.14 5.97 3.95
N GLY A 216 -20.91 4.91 4.04
CA GLY A 216 -21.46 4.20 2.89
C GLY A 216 -20.79 2.87 2.57
N PRO A 217 -21.24 2.23 1.49
CA PRO A 217 -20.72 0.94 1.07
C PRO A 217 -19.22 1.00 0.74
N LEU A 218 -18.48 -0.03 1.14
CA LEU A 218 -17.04 -0.22 0.85
C LEU A 218 -16.08 0.82 1.46
N THR A 219 -16.58 1.77 2.27
CA THR A 219 -15.75 2.81 2.88
C THR A 219 -15.30 2.46 4.31
N ALA A 220 -15.69 1.31 4.83
CA ALA A 220 -15.23 0.86 6.15
C ALA A 220 -13.70 0.77 6.18
N PRO A 221 -13.03 1.24 7.25
CA PRO A 221 -11.59 1.10 7.39
C PRO A 221 -11.19 -0.38 7.47
N GLY A 222 -10.10 -0.73 6.81
CA GLY A 222 -9.64 -2.12 6.78
C GLY A 222 -8.30 -2.28 6.08
N TRP A 223 -7.80 -3.50 6.15
CA TRP A 223 -6.66 -3.99 5.39
C TRP A 223 -7.11 -5.17 4.54
N GLU A 224 -6.34 -5.48 3.49
CA GLU A 224 -6.72 -6.51 2.55
C GLU A 224 -5.86 -7.76 2.75
N LEU A 225 -6.50 -8.94 2.68
CA LEU A 225 -5.82 -10.22 2.65
C LEU A 225 -6.09 -10.89 1.31
N ILE A 226 -5.03 -11.15 0.55
CA ILE A 226 -5.13 -11.60 -0.83
C ILE A 226 -4.37 -12.92 -1.00
N ASP A 227 -5.07 -13.97 -1.42
CA ASP A 227 -4.45 -15.25 -1.82
C ASP A 227 -4.13 -15.22 -3.32
N ILE A 228 -2.84 -15.13 -3.64
CA ILE A 228 -2.35 -15.21 -5.01
C ILE A 228 -2.18 -16.69 -5.37
N ASN A 229 -3.15 -17.20 -6.11
CA ASN A 229 -3.07 -18.56 -6.64
C ASN A 229 -2.14 -18.58 -7.87
N SER A 230 -1.34 -19.65 -7.99
CA SER A 230 -0.61 -19.87 -9.24
C SER A 230 -1.61 -20.05 -10.37
N VAL A 231 -1.62 -19.14 -11.32
CA VAL A 231 -2.24 -19.42 -12.62
C VAL A 231 -1.42 -20.50 -13.29
N ASN A 232 -2.05 -21.64 -13.59
CA ASN A 232 -1.47 -22.73 -14.39
C ASN A 232 -1.27 -22.28 -15.83
#